data_fd85e55b37dd9ed1b4f85a7fc931b252
#
_entry.id   fd85e55b37dd9ed1b4f85a7fc931b252
#
_cell.length_a   1.000
_cell.length_b   1.000
_cell.length_c   1.000
_cell.angle_alpha   90.00
_cell.angle_beta   90.00
_cell.angle_gamma   90.00
#
_symmetry.space_group_name_H-M   'P 1'
#
loop_
_entity.id
_entity.type
_entity.pdbx_description
1 polymer ?
#
loop_
_entity_poly.entity_id
_entity_poly.type
_entity_poly.pdbx_seq_one_letter_code
_entity_poly.pdbx_strand_id
1 'polypeptide(L)' 'MKQYPTFSQTESLLLTAIQLPGASIQTIASATGIKANTLYKWKNTSVHLSPEKADKLLLYFMEHEPDRLELADAILQLQ' A
#
# COMPACT_ATOMS: atom_id res chain seq x y z
N MET A 1 -2.48 -26.51 -6.59
CA MET A 1 -3.10 -25.32 -6.11
C MET A 1 -2.76 -24.12 -6.98
N LYS A 2 -3.75 -23.41 -7.26
CA LYS A 2 -3.59 -22.30 -8.15
C LYS A 2 -2.94 -21.12 -7.46
N GLN A 3 -1.93 -20.61 -8.07
CA GLN A 3 -1.30 -19.40 -7.57
C GLN A 3 -1.57 -18.26 -8.51
N TYR A 4 -2.12 -17.23 -7.99
CA TYR A 4 -2.22 -16.00 -8.74
C TYR A 4 -0.93 -15.25 -8.58
N PRO A 5 -0.61 -14.39 -9.52
CA PRO A 5 0.40 -13.38 -9.25
C PRO A 5 -0.22 -12.35 -8.31
N THR A 6 -0.66 -12.85 -7.19
CA THR A 6 -1.37 -12.01 -6.26
C THR A 6 -0.41 -11.20 -5.43
N PHE A 7 -0.94 -10.21 -4.79
CA PHE A 7 -0.19 -9.44 -3.84
C PHE A 7 0.17 -10.30 -2.65
N SER A 8 1.35 -10.08 -2.12
CA SER A 8 1.72 -10.64 -0.84
C SER A 8 0.79 -10.03 0.21
N GLN A 9 0.79 -10.63 1.40
CA GLN A 9 -0.02 -10.09 2.48
C GLN A 9 0.36 -8.64 2.78
N THR A 10 1.65 -8.33 2.74
CA THR A 10 2.11 -6.97 2.96
C THR A 10 1.56 -6.04 1.91
N GLU A 11 1.61 -6.45 0.66
CA GLU A 11 1.14 -5.61 -0.42
C GLU A 11 -0.37 -5.39 -0.32
N SER A 12 -1.11 -6.42 0.07
CA SER A 12 -2.55 -6.30 0.26
C SER A 12 -2.87 -5.31 1.37
N LEU A 13 -2.11 -5.38 2.46
CA LEU A 13 -2.28 -4.45 3.57
C LEU A 13 -2.03 -3.02 3.13
N LEU A 14 -0.94 -2.80 2.40
CA LEU A 14 -0.57 -1.48 1.93
C LEU A 14 -1.59 -0.93 0.93
N LEU A 15 -2.06 -1.79 0.04
CA LEU A 15 -3.05 -1.36 -0.94
C LEU A 15 -4.36 -0.95 -0.26
N THR A 16 -4.80 -1.72 0.73
CA THR A 16 -5.99 -1.37 1.49
C THR A 16 -5.78 -0.05 2.21
N ALA A 17 -4.62 0.13 2.82
CA ALA A 17 -4.32 1.35 3.57
C ALA A 17 -4.35 2.59 2.67
N ILE A 18 -3.77 2.48 1.47
CA ILE A 18 -3.69 3.64 0.59
C ILE A 18 -5.04 3.98 -0.02
N GLN A 19 -5.96 3.02 -0.07
CA GLN A 19 -7.29 3.26 -0.59
C GLN A 19 -8.25 3.86 0.43
N LEU A 20 -7.87 3.85 1.70
CA LEU A 20 -8.69 4.47 2.72
C LEU A 20 -8.72 5.98 2.54
N PRO A 21 -9.84 6.63 2.90
CA PRO A 21 -9.96 8.08 2.75
C PRO A 21 -8.86 8.82 3.50
N GLY A 22 -8.45 9.93 2.94
CA GLY A 22 -7.47 10.79 3.58
C GLY A 22 -6.03 10.54 3.15
N ALA A 23 -5.78 9.50 2.36
CA ALA A 23 -4.43 9.25 1.87
C ALA A 23 -4.10 10.23 0.73
N SER A 24 -2.95 10.88 0.83
CA SER A 24 -2.49 11.78 -0.20
C SER A 24 -1.36 11.12 -0.98
N ILE A 25 -1.63 10.78 -2.22
CA ILE A 25 -0.61 10.13 -3.08
C ILE A 25 0.60 11.04 -3.23
N GLN A 26 0.37 12.35 -3.37
CA GLN A 26 1.47 13.29 -3.54
C GLN A 26 2.37 13.33 -2.31
N THR A 27 1.77 13.38 -1.13
CA THR A 27 2.53 13.38 0.10
C THR A 27 3.31 12.08 0.28
N ILE A 28 2.67 10.96 0.01
CA ILE A 28 3.30 9.65 0.14
C ILE A 28 4.45 9.52 -0.85
N ALA A 29 4.22 9.93 -2.10
CA ALA A 29 5.26 9.87 -3.12
C ALA A 29 6.47 10.70 -2.72
N SER A 30 6.22 11.90 -2.21
CA SER A 30 7.29 12.79 -1.78
C SER A 30 8.09 12.20 -0.62
N ALA A 31 7.40 11.61 0.33
CA ALA A 31 8.05 11.06 1.52
C ALA A 31 8.82 9.76 1.25
N THR A 32 8.31 8.94 0.35
CA THR A 32 8.90 7.63 0.08
C THR A 32 9.88 7.63 -1.07
N GLY A 33 9.83 8.65 -1.92
CA GLY A 33 10.63 8.68 -3.14
C GLY A 33 10.04 7.85 -4.26
N ILE A 34 8.87 7.29 -4.06
CA ILE A 34 8.18 6.54 -5.11
C ILE A 34 7.42 7.55 -5.97
N LYS A 35 7.49 7.39 -7.28
CA LYS A 35 6.79 8.31 -8.18
C LYS A 35 5.29 8.19 -7.98
N ALA A 36 4.62 9.34 -7.96
CA ALA A 36 3.16 9.37 -7.79
C ALA A 36 2.47 8.53 -8.86
N ASN A 37 2.96 8.60 -10.10
CA ASN A 37 2.39 7.82 -11.19
C ASN A 37 2.47 6.31 -10.91
N THR A 38 3.58 5.87 -10.32
CA THR A 38 3.75 4.47 -9.95
C THR A 38 2.71 4.06 -8.91
N LEU A 39 2.47 4.91 -7.93
CA LEU A 39 1.47 4.64 -6.89
C LEU A 39 0.06 4.60 -7.47
N TYR A 40 -0.25 5.50 -8.40
CA TYR A 40 -1.56 5.50 -9.05
C TYR A 40 -1.77 4.23 -9.86
N LYS A 41 -0.76 3.80 -10.60
CA LYS A 41 -0.87 2.58 -11.39
C LYS A 41 -1.06 1.37 -10.50
N TRP A 42 -0.31 1.30 -9.42
CA TRP A 42 -0.44 0.21 -8.48
C TRP A 42 -1.82 0.20 -7.83
N LYS A 43 -2.29 1.37 -7.43
CA LYS A 43 -3.58 1.49 -6.75
C LYS A 43 -4.76 1.12 -7.67
N ASN A 44 -4.66 1.50 -8.93
CA ASN A 44 -5.80 1.42 -9.85
C ASN A 44 -5.73 0.27 -10.85
N THR A 45 -4.62 -0.42 -10.91
CA THR A 45 -4.46 -1.53 -11.85
C THR A 45 -3.87 -2.72 -11.12
N SER A 46 -3.59 -3.79 -11.87
CA SER A 46 -3.02 -5.00 -11.29
C SER A 46 -1.50 -5.01 -11.28
N VAL A 47 -0.89 -3.88 -11.54
CA VAL A 47 0.58 -3.80 -11.52
C VAL A 47 1.08 -3.95 -10.10
N HIS A 48 2.03 -4.86 -9.91
CA HIS A 48 2.60 -5.08 -8.58
C HIS A 48 3.64 -4.04 -8.24
N LEU A 49 3.74 -3.76 -6.95
CA LEU A 49 4.78 -2.89 -6.43
C LEU A 49 6.00 -3.77 -6.12
N SER A 50 7.19 -3.28 -6.40
CA SER A 50 8.38 -4.06 -6.09
C SER A 50 8.55 -4.19 -4.57
N PRO A 51 9.20 -5.27 -4.09
CA PRO A 51 9.39 -5.42 -2.64
C PRO A 51 10.10 -4.23 -2.01
N GLU A 52 11.04 -3.65 -2.72
CA GLU A 52 11.79 -2.50 -2.23
C GLU A 52 10.87 -1.30 -2.00
N LYS A 53 10.00 -1.04 -2.96
CA LYS A 53 9.04 0.06 -2.84
C LYS A 53 7.99 -0.25 -1.78
N ALA A 54 7.57 -1.51 -1.69
CA ALA A 54 6.62 -1.91 -0.65
C ALA A 54 7.19 -1.67 0.74
N ASP A 55 8.48 -1.98 0.94
CA ASP A 55 9.12 -1.75 2.23
C ASP A 55 9.15 -0.27 2.57
N LYS A 56 9.46 0.57 1.60
CA LYS A 56 9.49 2.01 1.83
C LYS A 56 8.10 2.53 2.22
N LEU A 57 7.10 2.03 1.55
CA LEU A 57 5.73 2.43 1.83
C LEU A 57 5.29 1.97 3.20
N LEU A 58 5.63 0.74 3.56
CA LEU A 58 5.30 0.21 4.88
C LEU A 58 5.95 1.05 5.98
N LEU A 59 7.22 1.39 5.82
CA LEU A 59 7.90 2.23 6.81
C LEU A 59 7.25 3.60 6.92
N TYR A 60 6.84 4.16 5.80
CA TYR A 60 6.16 5.46 5.82
C TYR A 60 4.90 5.38 6.68
N PHE A 61 4.06 4.39 6.43
CA PHE A 61 2.81 4.27 7.19
C PHE A 61 3.08 3.99 8.66
N MET A 62 4.07 3.16 8.97
CA MET A 62 4.39 2.85 10.36
C MET A 62 4.83 4.08 11.13
N GLU A 63 5.54 4.98 10.47
CA GLU A 63 6.08 6.17 11.12
C GLU A 63 5.09 7.33 11.16
N HIS A 64 4.26 7.45 10.14
CA HIS A 64 3.42 8.64 9.99
C HIS A 64 1.94 8.37 10.15
N GLU A 65 1.48 7.18 9.82
CA GLU A 65 0.05 6.87 9.85
C GLU A 65 -0.20 5.43 10.32
N PRO A 66 0.27 5.10 11.53
CA PRO A 66 0.10 3.71 12.01
C PRO A 66 -1.36 3.31 12.16
N ASP A 67 -2.25 4.25 12.47
CA ASP A 67 -3.67 3.95 12.61
C ASP A 67 -4.28 3.50 11.30
N ARG A 68 -3.78 4.03 10.20
CA ARG A 68 -4.23 3.64 8.88
C ARG A 68 -3.90 2.18 8.60
N LEU A 69 -2.71 1.75 9.00
CA LEU A 69 -2.32 0.36 8.86
C LEU A 69 -3.17 -0.55 9.72
N GLU A 70 -3.46 -0.13 10.94
CA GLU A 70 -4.29 -0.94 11.84
C GLU A 70 -5.69 -1.09 11.28
N LEU A 71 -6.25 -0.01 10.76
CA LEU A 71 -7.57 -0.07 10.17
C LEU A 71 -7.60 -0.97 8.93
N ALA A 72 -6.57 -0.85 8.09
CA ALA A 72 -6.46 -1.69 6.91
C ALA A 72 -6.38 -3.17 7.28
N ASP A 73 -5.59 -3.48 8.30
CA ASP A 73 -5.46 -4.84 8.77
C ASP A 73 -6.80 -5.39 9.28
N ALA A 74 -7.53 -4.58 10.03
CA ALA A 74 -8.84 -4.96 10.53
C ALA A 74 -9.81 -5.24 9.37
N ILE A 75 -9.78 -4.41 8.35
CA ILE A 75 -10.62 -4.59 7.17
C ILE A 75 -10.30 -5.92 6.48
N LEU A 76 -9.02 -6.22 6.32
CA LEU A 76 -8.61 -7.46 5.68
C LEU A 76 -9.01 -8.68 6.48
N GLN A 77 -8.99 -8.57 7.80
CA GLN A 77 -9.38 -9.70 8.63
C GLN A 77 -10.87 -9.97 8.61
N LEU A 78 -11.66 -8.99 8.21
CA LEU A 78 -13.11 -9.18 8.08
C LEU A 78 -13.50 -9.90 6.80
N GLN A 79 -12.57 -10.05 5.90
CA GLN A 79 -12.82 -10.76 4.64
C GLN A 79 -12.44 -12.25 4.77
#